data_f444884eb05f252ec7dece24e48a07e3
#
_entry.id   f444884eb05f252ec7dece24e48a07e3
#
_cell.length_a   1.000
_cell.length_b   1.000
_cell.length_c   1.000
_cell.angle_alpha   90.00
_cell.angle_beta   90.00
_cell.angle_gamma   90.00
#
_symmetry.space_group_name_H-M   'P 1'
#
loop_
_entity.id
_entity.type
_entity.pdbx_description
1 polymer ?
#
loop_
_entity_poly.entity_id
_entity_poly.type
_entity_poly.pdbx_seq_one_letter_code
_entity_poly.pdbx_strand_id
1 'polypeptide(L)'
;YEAYVRDFNSGNDDGLVEKYFAEDTVMISASGEYRGHEGMKEFLAWAHDEVREILRPVAVTQDAHNIFAEVDMDFIASKPRPDFPFGNLRPGDIVTVKFLAHYTVNDAGRITQLQTMTWEPERGVSKAPKLGTHPGQQAAFLAYTRAFSAGLPEQYSAFYTDDVELEIGSIGI
;
A
#
# COMPACT_ATOMS: atom_id res chain seq x y z
N TYR A 1 11.43 5.35 1.17
CA TYR A 1 10.44 4.30 0.84
C TYR A 1 11.03 3.28 -0.14
N GLU A 2 11.77 3.69 -1.18
CA GLU A 2 12.36 2.77 -2.17
C GLU A 2 13.27 1.69 -1.55
N ALA A 3 14.07 2.06 -0.55
CA ALA A 3 14.92 1.10 0.17
C ALA A 3 14.08 0.06 0.92
N TYR A 4 12.97 0.48 1.55
CA TYR A 4 12.02 -0.41 2.20
C TYR A 4 11.42 -1.41 1.19
N VAL A 5 10.93 -0.92 0.05
CA VAL A 5 10.35 -1.77 -1.01
C VAL A 5 11.36 -2.81 -1.50
N ARG A 6 12.59 -2.40 -1.76
CA ARG A 6 13.64 -3.31 -2.21
C ARG A 6 13.92 -4.41 -1.18
N ASP A 7 14.03 -4.02 0.10
CA ASP A 7 14.36 -4.94 1.17
C ASP A 7 13.17 -5.86 1.50
N PHE A 8 11.93 -5.37 1.44
CA PHE A 8 10.71 -6.18 1.51
C PHE A 8 10.70 -7.26 0.42
N ASN A 9 10.95 -6.87 -0.81
CA ASN A 9 10.96 -7.79 -1.94
C ASN A 9 12.11 -8.82 -1.90
N SER A 10 13.10 -8.62 -1.03
CA SER A 10 14.18 -9.59 -0.82
C SER A 10 13.75 -10.81 -0.01
N GLY A 11 12.66 -10.71 0.78
CA GLY A 11 12.12 -11.79 1.59
C GLY A 11 12.88 -12.04 2.91
N ASN A 12 13.62 -11.03 3.40
CA ASN A 12 14.28 -11.09 4.73
C ASN A 12 13.41 -10.34 5.75
N ASP A 13 12.38 -10.99 6.26
CA ASP A 13 11.38 -10.38 7.13
C ASP A 13 11.93 -9.90 8.46
N ASP A 14 12.78 -10.68 9.12
CA ASP A 14 13.39 -10.30 10.38
C ASP A 14 14.23 -9.03 10.23
N GLY A 15 15.10 -9.01 9.24
CA GLY A 15 15.92 -7.83 8.95
C GLY A 15 15.09 -6.61 8.54
N LEU A 16 13.96 -6.83 7.86
CA LEU A 16 13.03 -5.78 7.47
C LEU A 16 12.40 -5.13 8.71
N VAL A 17 11.84 -5.94 9.62
CA VAL A 17 11.17 -5.45 10.82
C VAL A 17 12.15 -4.65 11.68
N GLU A 18 13.31 -5.19 11.97
CA GLU A 18 14.32 -4.53 12.81
C GLU A 18 14.84 -3.22 12.19
N LYS A 19 14.93 -3.17 10.87
CA LYS A 19 15.49 -2.01 10.18
C LYS A 19 14.51 -0.86 10.00
N TYR A 20 13.23 -1.15 9.72
CA TYR A 20 12.28 -0.13 9.29
C TYR A 20 11.20 0.19 10.31
N PHE A 21 10.89 -0.70 11.23
CA PHE A 21 9.81 -0.50 12.19
C PHE A 21 10.33 -0.03 13.55
N ALA A 22 9.54 0.79 14.23
CA ALA A 22 9.78 1.13 15.63
C ALA A 22 9.42 -0.06 16.53
N GLU A 23 10.04 -0.16 17.72
CA GLU A 23 9.79 -1.27 18.65
C GLU A 23 8.33 -1.38 19.07
N ASP A 24 7.63 -0.24 19.16
CA ASP A 24 6.23 -0.10 19.54
C ASP A 24 5.29 0.07 18.34
N THR A 25 5.74 -0.29 17.15
CA THR A 25 4.96 -0.14 15.92
C THR A 25 3.59 -0.82 16.01
N VAL A 26 2.62 -0.28 15.29
CA VAL A 26 1.28 -0.87 15.15
C VAL A 26 0.94 -1.04 13.69
N MET A 27 0.61 -2.25 13.29
CA MET A 27 0.03 -2.52 11.97
C MET A 27 -1.45 -2.79 12.09
N ILE A 28 -2.24 -2.14 11.24
CA ILE A 28 -3.69 -2.31 11.16
C ILE A 28 -4.03 -2.72 9.72
N SER A 29 -4.66 -3.87 9.57
CA SER A 29 -5.09 -4.41 8.28
C SER A 29 -6.47 -5.07 8.40
N ALA A 30 -7.01 -5.54 7.28
CA ALA A 30 -8.25 -6.32 7.29
C ALA A 30 -8.13 -7.64 8.08
N SER A 31 -6.92 -8.19 8.23
CA SER A 31 -6.66 -9.40 9.01
C SER A 31 -6.56 -9.17 10.52
N GLY A 32 -6.42 -7.91 10.95
CA GLY A 32 -6.33 -7.57 12.37
C GLY A 32 -5.35 -6.45 12.69
N GLU A 33 -5.01 -6.36 13.97
CA GLU A 33 -4.05 -5.42 14.53
C GLU A 33 -2.87 -6.20 15.12
N TYR A 34 -1.64 -5.81 14.73
CA TYR A 34 -0.39 -6.42 15.15
C TYR A 34 0.50 -5.38 15.79
N ARG A 35 1.07 -5.69 16.96
CA ARG A 35 1.81 -4.73 17.78
C ARG A 35 3.25 -5.13 18.00
N GLY A 36 4.15 -4.16 17.91
CA GLY A 36 5.58 -4.32 18.12
C GLY A 36 6.24 -5.20 17.07
N HIS A 37 7.54 -5.43 17.24
CA HIS A 37 8.30 -6.28 16.34
C HIS A 37 7.78 -7.73 16.31
N GLU A 38 7.40 -8.28 17.46
CA GLU A 38 6.86 -9.64 17.55
C GLU A 38 5.57 -9.80 16.75
N GLY A 39 4.61 -8.87 16.91
CA GLY A 39 3.37 -8.91 16.12
C GLY A 39 3.61 -8.75 14.62
N MET A 40 4.56 -7.88 14.23
CA MET A 40 4.94 -7.74 12.82
C MET A 40 5.57 -9.01 12.26
N LYS A 41 6.45 -9.67 13.01
CA LYS A 41 7.08 -10.94 12.60
C LYS A 41 6.05 -12.06 12.51
N GLU A 42 5.13 -12.13 13.46
CA GLU A 42 4.02 -13.09 13.43
C GLU A 42 3.14 -12.90 12.18
N PHE A 43 2.77 -11.66 11.86
CA PHE A 43 2.01 -11.34 10.66
C PHE A 43 2.76 -11.75 9.39
N LEU A 44 4.02 -11.36 9.25
CA LEU A 44 4.81 -11.68 8.06
C LEU A 44 5.04 -13.19 7.92
N ALA A 45 5.30 -13.91 9.02
CA ALA A 45 5.43 -15.35 8.99
C ALA A 45 4.16 -16.06 8.50
N TRP A 46 2.97 -15.56 8.90
CA TRP A 46 1.71 -16.05 8.39
C TRP A 46 1.48 -15.69 6.91
N ALA A 47 1.74 -14.43 6.54
CA ALA A 47 1.51 -13.92 5.18
C ALA A 47 2.44 -14.59 4.17
N HIS A 48 3.70 -14.80 4.54
CA HIS A 48 4.74 -15.39 3.70
C HIS A 48 4.84 -16.91 3.79
N ASP A 49 3.99 -17.56 4.60
CA ASP A 49 3.95 -19.03 4.66
C ASP A 49 3.57 -19.60 3.30
N GLU A 50 4.59 -20.11 2.58
CA GLU A 50 4.47 -20.68 1.22
C GLU A 50 3.92 -19.72 0.14
N VAL A 51 3.91 -18.42 0.45
CA VAL A 51 3.54 -17.35 -0.46
C VAL A 51 4.65 -16.29 -0.47
N ARG A 52 5.12 -15.95 -1.64
CA ARG A 52 6.03 -14.83 -1.81
C ARG A 52 5.25 -13.58 -2.17
N GLU A 53 5.43 -12.52 -1.42
CA GLU A 53 4.88 -11.21 -1.72
C GLU A 53 5.89 -10.36 -2.50
N ILE A 54 5.41 -9.69 -3.55
CA ILE A 54 6.18 -8.69 -4.29
C ILE A 54 5.40 -7.38 -4.29
N LEU A 55 5.94 -6.40 -3.58
CA LEU A 55 5.38 -5.07 -3.47
C LEU A 55 5.84 -4.22 -4.66
N ARG A 56 4.87 -3.74 -5.45
CA ARG A 56 5.09 -2.86 -6.61
C ARG A 56 4.34 -1.55 -6.42
N PRO A 57 5.02 -0.47 -5.97
CA PRO A 57 4.38 0.82 -5.81
C PRO A 57 3.85 1.37 -7.13
N VAL A 58 2.61 1.83 -7.14
CA VAL A 58 1.92 2.48 -8.27
C VAL A 58 2.04 3.99 -8.14
N ALA A 59 1.73 4.52 -6.96
CA ALA A 59 1.88 5.92 -6.63
C ALA A 59 2.35 6.05 -5.19
N VAL A 60 3.20 7.03 -4.93
CA VAL A 60 3.70 7.32 -3.59
C VAL A 60 3.70 8.83 -3.36
N THR A 61 3.12 9.23 -2.25
CA THR A 61 3.19 10.61 -1.75
C THR A 61 3.71 10.58 -0.33
N GLN A 62 4.63 11.48 0.01
CA GLN A 62 5.23 11.52 1.34
C GLN A 62 5.48 12.94 1.82
N ASP A 63 5.42 13.10 3.13
CA ASP A 63 5.93 14.27 3.85
C ASP A 63 6.96 13.84 4.92
N ALA A 64 7.21 14.67 5.93
CA ALA A 64 8.20 14.36 6.97
C ALA A 64 7.83 13.16 7.83
N HIS A 65 6.53 12.88 8.01
CA HIS A 65 6.03 11.88 8.97
C HIS A 65 5.06 10.87 8.36
N ASN A 66 4.66 11.05 7.10
CA ASN A 66 3.67 10.21 6.44
C ASN A 66 4.13 9.75 5.07
N ILE A 67 3.84 8.50 4.76
CA ILE A 67 3.98 7.95 3.42
C ILE A 67 2.64 7.33 3.05
N PHE A 68 2.05 7.78 1.96
CA PHE A 68 0.87 7.17 1.36
C PHE A 68 1.29 6.47 0.07
N ALA A 69 0.95 5.22 -0.05
CA ALA A 69 1.30 4.42 -1.21
C ALA A 69 0.08 3.66 -1.75
N GLU A 70 -0.14 3.79 -3.04
CA GLU A 70 -0.92 2.83 -3.81
C GLU A 70 0.05 1.77 -4.30
N VAL A 71 -0.23 0.50 -4.03
CA VAL A 71 0.65 -0.60 -4.39
C VAL A 71 -0.12 -1.74 -5.03
N ASP A 72 0.46 -2.35 -6.06
CA ASP A 72 0.07 -3.66 -6.51
C ASP A 72 0.93 -4.68 -5.74
N MET A 73 0.29 -5.60 -5.04
CA MET A 73 0.94 -6.68 -4.32
C MET A 73 0.72 -7.98 -5.08
N ASP A 74 1.80 -8.59 -5.57
CA ASP A 74 1.73 -9.92 -6.17
C ASP A 74 1.95 -10.97 -5.09
N PHE A 75 1.03 -11.90 -4.99
CA PHE A 75 1.12 -13.07 -4.13
C PHE A 75 1.39 -14.31 -5.00
N ILE A 76 2.56 -14.91 -4.83
CA ILE A 76 3.05 -16.02 -5.65
C ILE A 76 3.12 -17.25 -4.76
N ALA A 77 2.24 -18.23 -5.00
CA ALA A 77 2.19 -19.44 -4.19
C ALA A 77 3.24 -20.46 -4.61
N SER A 78 4.01 -20.98 -3.64
CA SER A 78 4.94 -22.11 -3.83
C SER A 78 4.31 -23.46 -3.51
N LYS A 79 3.27 -23.46 -2.65
CA LYS A 79 2.45 -24.63 -2.29
C LYS A 79 0.97 -24.31 -2.36
N PRO A 80 0.08 -25.30 -2.24
CA PRO A 80 -1.36 -25.05 -2.19
C PRO A 80 -1.73 -24.18 -0.97
N ARG A 81 -2.43 -23.09 -1.20
CA ARG A 81 -3.00 -22.20 -0.16
C ARG A 81 -4.50 -22.03 -0.43
N PRO A 82 -5.32 -23.04 -0.09
CA PRO A 82 -6.77 -22.97 -0.30
C PRO A 82 -7.48 -21.97 0.62
N ASP A 83 -6.84 -21.60 1.71
CA ASP A 83 -7.27 -20.67 2.76
C ASP A 83 -6.76 -19.25 2.56
N PHE A 84 -6.10 -18.95 1.42
CA PHE A 84 -5.53 -17.63 1.21
C PHE A 84 -6.65 -16.58 1.03
N PRO A 85 -6.56 -15.41 1.69
CA PRO A 85 -7.64 -14.42 1.72
C PRO A 85 -8.09 -13.92 0.34
N PHE A 86 -7.18 -13.91 -0.64
CA PHE A 86 -7.43 -13.39 -1.98
C PHE A 86 -7.69 -14.48 -3.03
N GLY A 87 -7.88 -15.72 -2.60
CA GLY A 87 -8.25 -16.82 -3.49
C GLY A 87 -7.61 -18.15 -3.12
N ASN A 88 -8.14 -19.22 -3.69
CA ASN A 88 -7.58 -20.57 -3.56
C ASN A 88 -6.39 -20.69 -4.50
N LEU A 89 -5.17 -20.60 -3.97
CA LEU A 89 -3.94 -20.63 -4.74
C LEU A 89 -3.36 -22.04 -4.87
N ARG A 90 -2.92 -22.38 -6.06
CA ARG A 90 -2.13 -23.57 -6.37
C ARG A 90 -0.66 -23.18 -6.56
N PRO A 91 0.28 -24.13 -6.47
CA PRO A 91 1.68 -23.84 -6.75
C PRO A 91 1.86 -23.21 -8.13
N GLY A 92 2.54 -22.06 -8.16
CA GLY A 92 2.77 -21.28 -9.36
C GLY A 92 1.66 -20.28 -9.71
N ASP A 93 0.53 -20.30 -9.01
CA ASP A 93 -0.49 -19.26 -9.17
C ASP A 93 0.02 -17.93 -8.65
N ILE A 94 -0.38 -16.85 -9.34
CA ILE A 94 -0.11 -15.47 -8.98
C ILE A 94 -1.45 -14.76 -8.89
N VAL A 95 -1.71 -14.11 -7.74
CA VAL A 95 -2.80 -13.16 -7.61
C VAL A 95 -2.25 -11.79 -7.28
N THR A 96 -2.70 -10.77 -8.00
CA THR A 96 -2.32 -9.38 -7.74
C THR A 96 -3.48 -8.67 -7.07
N VAL A 97 -3.21 -8.05 -5.92
CA VAL A 97 -4.19 -7.27 -5.17
C VAL A 97 -3.68 -5.86 -5.01
N LYS A 98 -4.55 -4.89 -5.24
CA LYS A 98 -4.25 -3.49 -5.01
C LYS A 98 -4.47 -3.14 -3.55
N PHE A 99 -3.47 -2.46 -2.96
CA PHE A 99 -3.56 -1.92 -1.60
C PHE A 99 -3.37 -0.42 -1.60
N LEU A 100 -4.03 0.22 -0.66
CA LEU A 100 -3.69 1.54 -0.18
C LEU A 100 -3.01 1.38 1.17
N ALA A 101 -1.81 1.91 1.32
CA ALA A 101 -1.01 1.83 2.54
C ALA A 101 -0.66 3.23 3.06
N HIS A 102 -0.87 3.45 4.34
CA HIS A 102 -0.43 4.63 5.04
C HIS A 102 0.59 4.23 6.11
N TYR A 103 1.78 4.78 5.99
CA TYR A 103 2.87 4.62 6.96
C TYR A 103 3.04 5.93 7.71
N THR A 104 3.01 5.87 9.04
CA THR A 104 3.46 6.98 9.89
C THR A 104 4.88 6.69 10.35
N VAL A 105 5.77 7.67 10.23
CA VAL A 105 7.18 7.54 10.58
C VAL A 105 7.57 8.56 11.65
N ASN A 106 8.46 8.17 12.56
CA ASN A 106 9.03 9.06 13.57
C ASN A 106 10.24 9.84 13.01
N ASP A 107 10.80 10.74 13.84
CA ASP A 107 11.97 11.56 13.48
C ASP A 107 13.22 10.73 13.15
N ALA A 108 13.30 9.49 13.61
CA ALA A 108 14.37 8.55 13.27
C ALA A 108 14.12 7.80 11.95
N GLY A 109 13.00 8.11 11.26
CA GLY A 109 12.61 7.45 10.02
C GLY A 109 12.09 6.01 10.20
N ARG A 110 11.68 5.63 11.43
CA ARG A 110 11.10 4.32 11.73
C ARG A 110 9.58 4.38 11.63
N ILE A 111 8.98 3.35 11.07
CA ILE A 111 7.53 3.21 10.94
C ILE A 111 6.94 2.93 12.32
N THR A 112 6.14 3.84 12.81
CA THR A 112 5.40 3.70 14.08
C THR A 112 3.99 3.17 13.86
N GLN A 113 3.42 3.39 12.68
CA GLN A 113 2.13 2.83 12.30
C GLN A 113 2.12 2.47 10.81
N LEU A 114 1.52 1.34 10.49
CA LEU A 114 1.19 0.93 9.14
C LEU A 114 -0.30 0.57 9.09
N GLN A 115 -1.05 1.29 8.28
CA GLN A 115 -2.45 0.96 7.98
C GLN A 115 -2.55 0.52 6.52
N THR A 116 -3.19 -0.62 6.28
CA THR A 116 -3.43 -1.11 4.94
C THR A 116 -4.90 -1.41 4.72
N MET A 117 -5.37 -1.12 3.52
CA MET A 117 -6.68 -1.55 3.05
C MET A 117 -6.54 -2.11 1.64
N THR A 118 -7.30 -3.14 1.34
CA THR A 118 -7.42 -3.63 -0.02
C THR A 118 -8.35 -2.72 -0.81
N TRP A 119 -7.96 -2.44 -2.03
CA TRP A 119 -8.85 -1.89 -3.02
C TRP A 119 -9.19 -3.00 -4.01
N GLU A 120 -10.44 -3.37 -4.06
CA GLU A 120 -10.98 -4.32 -5.04
C GLU A 120 -11.70 -3.57 -6.18
N PRO A 121 -10.98 -3.01 -7.13
CA PRO A 121 -11.60 -2.65 -8.39
C PRO A 121 -11.71 -3.94 -9.20
N GLU A 122 -12.80 -4.15 -9.88
CA GLU A 122 -12.96 -5.20 -10.92
C GLU A 122 -11.97 -5.03 -12.09
N ARG A 123 -10.92 -4.28 -11.88
CA ARG A 123 -9.91 -3.92 -12.87
C ARG A 123 -8.81 -4.95 -12.85
N GLY A 124 -8.68 -5.63 -13.95
CA GLY A 124 -7.55 -6.51 -14.19
C GLY A 124 -6.21 -5.84 -13.91
N VAL A 125 -5.15 -6.63 -13.89
CA VAL A 125 -3.78 -6.26 -13.61
C VAL A 125 -3.42 -4.90 -14.22
N SER A 126 -3.17 -3.91 -13.38
CA SER A 126 -2.64 -2.63 -13.86
C SER A 126 -1.21 -2.84 -14.34
N LYS A 127 -0.84 -2.21 -15.45
CA LYS A 127 0.54 -2.26 -15.95
C LYS A 127 1.45 -1.64 -14.90
N ALA A 128 2.61 -2.27 -14.67
CA ALA A 128 3.63 -1.76 -13.77
C ALA A 128 3.90 -0.26 -14.01
N PRO A 129 3.73 0.59 -13.01
CA PRO A 129 3.82 2.02 -13.20
C PRO A 129 5.28 2.48 -13.29
N LYS A 130 5.46 3.57 -13.97
CA LYS A 130 6.72 4.31 -13.87
C LYS A 130 6.70 5.08 -12.54
N LEU A 131 7.48 4.64 -11.58
CA LEU A 131 7.74 5.40 -10.37
C LEU A 131 8.39 6.75 -10.74
N GLY A 132 7.70 7.82 -10.47
CA GLY A 132 8.22 9.16 -10.60
C GLY A 132 7.58 10.03 -9.55
N THR A 133 8.32 10.41 -8.53
CA THR A 133 7.95 11.53 -7.68
C THR A 133 8.19 12.81 -8.48
N HIS A 134 7.16 13.28 -9.18
CA HIS A 134 7.26 14.57 -9.84
C HIS A 134 7.11 15.68 -8.78
N PRO A 135 8.08 16.61 -8.63
CA PRO A 135 8.01 17.66 -7.61
C PRO A 135 6.74 18.52 -7.67
N GLY A 136 6.12 18.62 -8.83
CA GLY A 136 4.86 19.32 -9.04
C GLY A 136 3.61 18.55 -8.59
N GLN A 137 3.65 17.25 -8.43
CA GLN A 137 2.46 16.45 -8.11
C GLN A 137 1.93 16.75 -6.72
N GLN A 138 2.80 16.90 -5.73
CA GLN A 138 2.39 17.25 -4.37
C GLN A 138 1.74 18.63 -4.33
N ALA A 139 2.32 19.62 -5.02
CA ALA A 139 1.76 20.97 -5.10
C ALA A 139 0.39 20.97 -5.81
N ALA A 140 0.26 20.22 -6.91
CA ALA A 140 -0.99 20.05 -7.63
C ALA A 140 -2.05 19.37 -6.75
N PHE A 141 -1.72 18.30 -6.03
CA PHE A 141 -2.64 17.63 -5.13
C PHE A 141 -3.11 18.55 -3.98
N LEU A 142 -2.21 19.33 -3.39
CA LEU A 142 -2.57 20.31 -2.36
C LEU A 142 -3.48 21.43 -2.90
N ALA A 143 -3.24 21.88 -4.13
CA ALA A 143 -4.11 22.87 -4.78
C ALA A 143 -5.50 22.30 -5.06
N TYR A 144 -5.57 21.06 -5.57
CA TYR A 144 -6.82 20.34 -5.75
C TYR A 144 -7.60 20.20 -4.44
N THR A 145 -6.98 19.70 -3.37
CA THR A 145 -7.65 19.48 -2.09
C THR A 145 -8.16 20.78 -1.47
N ARG A 146 -7.45 21.87 -1.63
CA ARG A 146 -7.93 23.21 -1.20
C ARG A 146 -9.17 23.65 -1.97
N ALA A 147 -9.14 23.54 -3.29
CA ALA A 147 -10.26 23.91 -4.15
C ALA A 147 -11.49 23.03 -3.87
N PHE A 148 -11.29 21.72 -3.69
CA PHE A 148 -12.33 20.78 -3.34
C PHE A 148 -12.96 21.08 -1.97
N SER A 149 -12.15 21.28 -0.94
CA SER A 149 -12.60 21.61 0.42
C SER A 149 -13.30 22.96 0.50
N ALA A 150 -12.96 23.88 -0.39
CA ALA A 150 -13.62 25.19 -0.49
C ALA A 150 -14.92 25.14 -1.29
N GLY A 151 -15.28 24.00 -1.90
CA GLY A 151 -16.48 23.82 -2.72
C GLY A 151 -16.44 24.64 -4.02
N LEU A 152 -15.28 24.74 -4.65
CA LEU A 152 -15.05 25.49 -5.89
C LEU A 152 -14.92 24.57 -7.10
N PRO A 153 -16.05 24.04 -7.64
CA PRO A 153 -16.04 23.01 -8.68
C PRO A 153 -15.29 23.44 -9.96
N GLU A 154 -15.39 24.69 -10.34
CA GLU A 154 -14.68 25.23 -11.51
C GLU A 154 -13.16 25.25 -11.33
N GLN A 155 -12.66 25.25 -10.09
CA GLN A 155 -11.23 25.21 -9.80
C GLN A 155 -10.72 23.79 -9.68
N TYR A 156 -11.43 22.89 -8.98
CA TYR A 156 -10.94 21.52 -8.84
C TYR A 156 -11.18 20.68 -10.10
N SER A 157 -12.18 20.99 -10.93
CA SER A 157 -12.37 20.29 -12.20
C SER A 157 -11.19 20.46 -13.17
N ALA A 158 -10.43 21.55 -13.05
CA ALA A 158 -9.23 21.76 -13.86
C ALA A 158 -8.10 20.75 -13.58
N PHE A 159 -8.20 19.93 -12.51
CA PHE A 159 -7.25 18.89 -12.20
C PHE A 159 -7.60 17.53 -12.81
N TYR A 160 -8.77 17.41 -13.42
CA TYR A 160 -9.19 16.21 -14.13
C TYR A 160 -8.91 16.32 -15.62
N THR A 161 -8.70 15.18 -16.25
CA THR A 161 -8.68 15.10 -17.73
C THR A 161 -10.10 15.12 -18.28
N ASP A 162 -10.26 15.48 -19.54
CA ASP A 162 -11.60 15.57 -20.18
C ASP A 162 -12.34 14.22 -20.24
N ASP A 163 -11.57 13.12 -20.13
CA ASP A 163 -12.06 11.74 -20.17
C ASP A 163 -12.02 11.06 -18.79
N VAL A 164 -11.97 11.85 -17.70
CA VAL A 164 -11.95 11.28 -16.34
C VAL A 164 -13.23 10.48 -16.07
N GLU A 165 -13.04 9.27 -15.58
CA GLU A 165 -14.12 8.46 -15.02
C GLU A 165 -13.98 8.45 -13.49
N LEU A 166 -15.04 8.86 -12.80
CA LEU A 166 -15.11 8.82 -11.35
C LEU A 166 -15.97 7.65 -10.91
N GLU A 167 -15.32 6.67 -10.28
CA GLU A 167 -16.01 5.56 -9.65
C GLU A 167 -16.02 5.79 -8.12
N ILE A 168 -17.20 6.02 -7.58
CA ILE A 168 -17.40 6.13 -6.14
C ILE A 168 -17.86 4.76 -5.68
N GLY A 169 -16.98 4.04 -4.97
CA GLY A 169 -17.34 2.77 -4.34
C GLY A 169 -18.61 2.97 -3.49
N SER A 170 -19.51 2.00 -3.51
CA SER A 170 -20.77 2.07 -2.78
C SER A 170 -20.52 2.41 -1.32
N ILE A 171 -20.81 3.64 -0.94
CA ILE A 171 -21.04 3.95 0.46
C ILE A 171 -22.32 3.19 0.77
N GLY A 172 -22.20 2.04 1.44
CA GLY A 172 -23.35 1.32 1.94
C GLY A 172 -24.10 2.24 2.90
N ILE A 173 -25.17 2.83 2.42
CA ILE A 173 -26.21 3.47 3.24
C ILE A 173 -27.31 2.43 3.42
#